data_d6a5bcb4950933af23e2a627d4c230c4
#
_entry.id   d6a5bcb4950933af23e2a627d4c230c4
#
_cell.length_a   1.000
_cell.length_b   1.000
_cell.length_c   1.000
_cell.angle_alpha   90.00
_cell.angle_beta   90.00
_cell.angle_gamma   90.00
#
_symmetry.space_group_name_H-M   'P 1'
#
loop_
_entity.id
_entity.type
_entity.pdbx_description
1 polymer ?
#
loop_
_entity_poly.entity_id
_entity_poly.type
_entity_poly.pdbx_seq_one_letter_code
_entity_poly.pdbx_strand_id
1 'polypeptide(L)'
;NLAIGAPRVANGKVYIGNGGAEDGVRGYVTAYDAASGEQVWRFYTVPGDPNLPFESPEMEMAAETWKGGEWWKIGGGGTVWNSIVYDPDFNQLYIGVGNGSPWTRVIRSPGGGDNLFLSSIVALDADTGEMNWYYQTTPGDNWDYTAVQDMALAELEIEGKPRKVLLQAPKNGFFYVLDRSDGELLAANPYATVTWATHVDLETGRPVENPELDYSEKGKWVLPGPLGAHNWQAMSVDEAAGLVYIPAQDNPLFFDMASEWKETGVYKHKPKGWNTGLEFGRLAQVILDNIAEQPTPRS
;
A
#
# COMPACT_ATOMS: atom_id res chain seq x y z
N ASN A 1 -12.98 10.46 11.53
CA ASN A 1 -11.91 9.53 11.22
C ASN A 1 -12.32 8.13 11.66
N LEU A 2 -12.19 7.15 10.81
CA LEU A 2 -12.52 5.75 11.08
C LEU A 2 -11.21 5.03 11.42
N ALA A 3 -11.10 4.43 12.60
CA ALA A 3 -10.04 3.46 12.90
C ALA A 3 -10.58 2.08 12.55
N ILE A 4 -9.89 1.36 11.67
CA ILE A 4 -10.30 0.03 11.21
C ILE A 4 -9.41 -1.05 11.88
N GLY A 5 -8.11 -0.77 12.01
CA GLY A 5 -7.15 -1.67 12.67
C GLY A 5 -7.20 -1.59 14.18
N ALA A 6 -6.82 -2.67 14.84
CA ALA A 6 -6.65 -2.69 16.28
C ALA A 6 -5.45 -1.80 16.70
N PRO A 7 -5.56 -0.99 17.75
CA PRO A 7 -4.42 -0.28 18.30
C PRO A 7 -3.36 -1.27 18.79
N ARG A 8 -2.10 -0.87 18.71
CA ARG A 8 -0.97 -1.63 19.25
C ARG A 8 -0.45 -0.95 20.50
N VAL A 9 -0.14 -1.73 21.53
CA VAL A 9 0.40 -1.23 22.80
C VAL A 9 1.80 -1.78 22.99
N ALA A 10 2.78 -0.90 23.01
CA ALA A 10 4.17 -1.23 23.26
C ALA A 10 4.92 -0.01 23.78
N ASN A 11 6.03 -0.23 24.49
CA ASN A 11 6.92 0.82 24.96
C ASN A 11 6.20 2.00 25.67
N GLY A 12 5.17 1.68 26.50
CA GLY A 12 4.39 2.69 27.23
C GLY A 12 3.47 3.56 26.35
N LYS A 13 3.27 3.21 25.07
CA LYS A 13 2.46 3.96 24.12
C LYS A 13 1.37 3.11 23.50
N VAL A 14 0.34 3.79 23.00
CA VAL A 14 -0.73 3.21 22.16
C VAL A 14 -0.59 3.81 20.76
N TYR A 15 -0.35 2.96 19.78
CA TYR A 15 -0.22 3.35 18.37
C TYR A 15 -1.50 3.02 17.63
N ILE A 16 -1.99 3.99 16.85
CA ILE A 16 -3.20 3.81 16.04
C ILE A 16 -3.10 4.62 14.75
N GLY A 17 -3.52 4.01 13.64
CA GLY A 17 -3.68 4.66 12.35
C GLY A 17 -5.14 4.99 12.05
N ASN A 18 -5.42 5.33 10.79
CA ASN A 18 -6.75 5.62 10.30
C ASN A 18 -7.09 4.81 9.05
N GLY A 19 -8.36 4.74 8.72
CA GLY A 19 -8.90 4.16 7.48
C GLY A 19 -9.74 5.18 6.71
N GLY A 20 -10.34 4.73 5.59
CA GLY A 20 -11.26 5.54 4.79
C GLY A 20 -10.57 6.32 3.66
N ALA A 21 -9.54 5.75 3.03
CA ALA A 21 -8.82 6.42 1.95
C ALA A 21 -9.75 6.99 0.86
N GLU A 22 -10.73 6.20 0.42
CA GLU A 22 -11.67 6.56 -0.65
C GLU A 22 -12.71 7.60 -0.21
N ASP A 23 -12.86 7.83 1.09
CA ASP A 23 -13.77 8.83 1.65
C ASP A 23 -13.16 10.24 1.72
N GLY A 24 -11.97 10.44 1.15
CA GLY A 24 -11.28 11.73 1.17
C GLY A 24 -10.52 11.99 2.47
N VAL A 25 -9.74 11.03 2.94
CA VAL A 25 -8.93 11.11 4.17
C VAL A 25 -7.45 11.14 3.84
N ARG A 26 -6.70 11.89 4.62
CA ARG A 26 -5.23 11.86 4.64
C ARG A 26 -4.77 10.82 5.66
N GLY A 27 -3.85 9.94 5.26
CA GLY A 27 -3.30 8.89 6.10
C GLY A 27 -2.36 9.40 7.19
N TYR A 28 -2.39 8.74 8.35
CA TYR A 28 -1.47 9.00 9.46
C TYR A 28 -1.42 7.82 10.44
N VAL A 29 -0.38 7.81 11.27
CA VAL A 29 -0.30 7.04 12.51
C VAL A 29 -0.03 7.99 13.68
N THR A 30 -0.59 7.70 14.84
CA THR A 30 -0.42 8.51 16.05
C THR A 30 0.00 7.63 17.23
N ALA A 31 0.96 8.09 18.01
CA ALA A 31 1.29 7.54 19.31
C ALA A 31 0.66 8.37 20.42
N TYR A 32 0.05 7.69 21.36
CA TYR A 32 -0.48 8.26 22.58
C TYR A 32 0.25 7.64 23.79
N ASP A 33 0.52 8.43 24.81
CA ASP A 33 0.99 7.93 26.09
C ASP A 33 -0.08 7.03 26.71
N ALA A 34 0.30 5.81 27.09
CA ALA A 34 -0.67 4.81 27.57
C ALA A 34 -1.25 5.13 28.94
N ALA A 35 -0.59 5.96 29.75
CA ALA A 35 -1.05 6.33 31.09
C ALA A 35 -1.92 7.59 31.09
N SER A 36 -1.50 8.63 30.36
CA SER A 36 -2.21 9.92 30.31
C SER A 36 -3.24 10.03 29.18
N GLY A 37 -3.06 9.25 28.08
CA GLY A 37 -3.85 9.38 26.86
C GLY A 37 -3.46 10.59 26.01
N GLU A 38 -2.42 11.33 26.37
CA GLU A 38 -1.95 12.48 25.59
C GLU A 38 -1.24 12.04 24.32
N GLN A 39 -1.42 12.82 23.25
CA GLN A 39 -0.69 12.57 21.99
C GLN A 39 0.79 12.88 22.19
N VAL A 40 1.64 11.86 21.90
CA VAL A 40 3.11 12.02 21.95
C VAL A 40 3.61 12.56 20.61
N TRP A 41 3.25 11.86 19.52
CA TRP A 41 3.62 12.27 18.16
C TRP A 41 2.59 11.80 17.14
N ARG A 42 2.66 12.36 15.94
CA ARG A 42 1.91 11.91 14.75
C ARG A 42 2.79 12.00 13.52
N PHE A 43 2.81 10.92 12.74
CA PHE A 43 3.43 10.84 11.43
C PHE A 43 2.35 10.78 10.36
N TYR A 44 2.38 11.71 9.40
CA TYR A 44 1.54 11.67 8.22
C TYR A 44 2.18 10.80 7.14
N THR A 45 1.37 10.10 6.35
CA THR A 45 1.84 9.19 5.29
C THR A 45 1.63 9.73 3.89
N VAL A 46 0.97 10.89 3.78
CA VAL A 46 0.73 11.62 2.53
C VAL A 46 1.00 13.09 2.79
N PRO A 47 1.70 13.80 1.88
CA PRO A 47 2.00 15.21 2.06
C PRO A 47 0.73 16.07 2.03
N GLY A 48 0.76 17.16 2.78
CA GLY A 48 -0.31 18.17 2.81
C GLY A 48 -0.32 19.09 1.59
N ASP A 49 -0.96 20.26 1.74
CA ASP A 49 -1.00 21.30 0.73
C ASP A 49 0.41 21.87 0.48
N PRO A 50 0.98 21.75 -0.74
CA PRO A 50 2.32 22.21 -1.04
C PRO A 50 2.47 23.75 -1.00
N ASN A 51 1.37 24.49 -0.87
CA ASN A 51 1.39 25.95 -0.67
C ASN A 51 1.54 26.34 0.81
N LEU A 52 1.55 25.37 1.72
CA LEU A 52 1.72 25.57 3.16
C LEU A 52 3.04 24.90 3.62
N PRO A 53 3.60 25.33 4.76
CA PRO A 53 4.73 24.61 5.36
C PRO A 53 4.37 23.14 5.63
N PHE A 54 5.27 22.25 5.29
CA PHE A 54 5.10 20.82 5.63
C PHE A 54 5.35 20.57 7.11
N GLU A 55 4.71 19.55 7.64
CA GLU A 55 4.79 19.19 9.06
C GLU A 55 6.15 18.58 9.45
N SER A 56 6.86 18.01 8.46
CA SER A 56 8.17 17.39 8.65
C SER A 56 8.98 17.33 7.35
N PRO A 57 10.30 17.15 7.42
CA PRO A 57 11.15 16.95 6.24
C PRO A 57 10.72 15.78 5.34
N GLU A 58 10.17 14.71 5.93
CA GLU A 58 9.67 13.55 5.19
C GLU A 58 8.46 13.92 4.33
N MET A 59 7.60 14.82 4.82
CA MET A 59 6.45 15.31 4.05
C MET A 59 6.87 16.24 2.91
N GLU A 60 7.91 17.04 3.11
CA GLU A 60 8.51 17.85 2.04
C GLU A 60 9.12 16.96 0.95
N MET A 61 9.92 15.96 1.34
CA MET A 61 10.47 14.95 0.43
C MET A 61 9.37 14.19 -0.31
N ALA A 62 8.33 13.75 0.39
CA ALA A 62 7.22 13.02 -0.21
C ALA A 62 6.48 13.87 -1.25
N ALA A 63 6.28 15.18 -1.00
CA ALA A 63 5.59 16.08 -1.92
C ALA A 63 6.26 16.18 -3.30
N GLU A 64 7.59 16.03 -3.37
CA GLU A 64 8.33 16.01 -4.63
C GLU A 64 7.94 14.84 -5.55
N THR A 65 7.38 13.77 -4.96
CA THR A 65 6.94 12.56 -5.68
C THR A 65 5.47 12.61 -6.11
N TRP A 66 4.75 13.68 -5.80
CA TRP A 66 3.37 13.93 -6.22
C TRP A 66 3.37 15.05 -7.27
N LYS A 67 2.99 14.74 -8.50
CA LYS A 67 3.14 15.67 -9.62
C LYS A 67 1.82 15.97 -10.32
N GLY A 68 1.42 17.23 -10.23
CA GLY A 68 0.14 17.68 -10.76
C GLY A 68 -1.03 17.15 -9.92
N GLY A 69 -2.23 17.64 -10.14
CA GLY A 69 -3.39 17.34 -9.31
C GLY A 69 -3.39 18.10 -7.99
N GLU A 70 -4.45 17.92 -7.25
CA GLU A 70 -4.70 18.61 -5.97
C GLU A 70 -5.07 17.57 -4.89
N TRP A 71 -4.21 16.52 -4.75
CA TRP A 71 -4.44 15.39 -3.84
C TRP A 71 -4.79 15.82 -2.40
N TRP A 72 -4.19 16.92 -1.92
CA TRP A 72 -4.41 17.43 -0.57
C TRP A 72 -5.86 17.88 -0.32
N LYS A 73 -6.59 18.29 -1.37
CA LYS A 73 -8.01 18.67 -1.25
C LYS A 73 -8.93 17.50 -0.97
N ILE A 74 -8.50 16.30 -1.37
CA ILE A 74 -9.25 15.05 -1.19
C ILE A 74 -8.50 14.05 -0.30
N GLY A 75 -7.47 14.51 0.42
CA GLY A 75 -6.72 13.74 1.40
C GLY A 75 -5.63 12.82 0.85
N GLY A 76 -5.75 12.33 -0.39
CA GLY A 76 -4.73 11.52 -1.06
C GLY A 76 -4.64 10.05 -0.64
N GLY A 77 -5.31 9.62 0.42
CA GLY A 77 -5.30 8.24 0.92
C GLY A 77 -4.13 7.94 1.86
N GLY A 78 -3.43 6.82 1.64
CA GLY A 78 -2.26 6.41 2.42
C GLY A 78 -2.56 6.01 3.86
N THR A 79 -3.76 5.51 4.14
CA THR A 79 -4.20 5.24 5.52
C THR A 79 -3.48 4.02 6.12
N VAL A 80 -3.15 4.11 7.41
CA VAL A 80 -2.53 3.03 8.20
C VAL A 80 -3.64 2.26 8.90
N TRP A 81 -4.30 1.37 8.15
CA TRP A 81 -5.55 0.77 8.61
C TRP A 81 -5.41 -0.63 9.22
N ASN A 82 -4.24 -1.28 9.15
CA ASN A 82 -4.04 -2.62 9.72
C ASN A 82 -2.68 -2.77 10.39
N SER A 83 -1.64 -3.22 9.70
CA SER A 83 -0.43 -3.69 10.34
C SER A 83 0.42 -2.58 10.95
N ILE A 84 0.66 -2.69 12.24
CA ILE A 84 1.59 -1.89 13.02
C ILE A 84 2.36 -2.87 13.92
N VAL A 85 3.69 -2.90 13.81
CA VAL A 85 4.55 -3.85 14.55
C VAL A 85 5.64 -3.09 15.27
N TYR A 86 5.77 -3.32 16.58
CA TYR A 86 6.87 -2.78 17.37
C TYR A 86 8.03 -3.77 17.43
N ASP A 87 9.21 -3.25 17.18
CA ASP A 87 10.47 -3.97 17.24
C ASP A 87 11.29 -3.49 18.44
N PRO A 88 11.43 -4.30 19.49
CA PRO A 88 12.20 -3.92 20.67
C PRO A 88 13.73 -3.90 20.42
N ASP A 89 14.23 -4.61 19.43
CA ASP A 89 15.65 -4.70 19.14
C ASP A 89 16.22 -3.38 18.59
N PHE A 90 15.41 -2.68 17.80
CA PHE A 90 15.78 -1.40 17.19
C PHE A 90 14.99 -0.21 17.74
N ASN A 91 14.08 -0.43 18.71
CA ASN A 91 13.10 0.56 19.16
C ASN A 91 12.33 1.20 18.00
N GLN A 92 11.97 0.40 17.02
CA GLN A 92 11.28 0.84 15.81
C GLN A 92 9.82 0.41 15.80
N LEU A 93 9.00 1.25 15.17
CA LEU A 93 7.62 0.95 14.83
C LEU A 93 7.50 0.81 13.31
N TYR A 94 7.22 -0.39 12.83
CA TYR A 94 6.91 -0.60 11.42
C TYR A 94 5.43 -0.40 11.17
N ILE A 95 5.10 0.43 10.18
CA ILE A 95 3.74 0.67 9.74
C ILE A 95 3.59 0.31 8.26
N GLY A 96 2.48 -0.33 7.93
CA GLY A 96 2.06 -0.50 6.55
C GLY A 96 1.19 0.66 6.10
N VAL A 97 1.48 1.21 4.93
CA VAL A 97 0.75 2.34 4.34
C VAL A 97 -0.16 1.84 3.22
N GLY A 98 -1.37 2.35 3.20
CA GLY A 98 -2.42 2.00 2.26
C GLY A 98 -2.26 2.63 0.88
N ASN A 99 -3.28 2.40 0.07
CA ASN A 99 -3.43 2.88 -1.30
C ASN A 99 -3.69 4.38 -1.40
N GLY A 100 -3.53 4.91 -2.61
CA GLY A 100 -3.93 6.27 -2.95
C GLY A 100 -5.43 6.42 -3.21
N SER A 101 -5.93 7.65 -3.04
CA SER A 101 -7.31 8.00 -3.41
C SER A 101 -7.31 9.23 -4.34
N PRO A 102 -7.93 9.11 -5.55
CA PRO A 102 -8.45 7.85 -6.15
C PRO A 102 -7.35 6.82 -6.46
N TRP A 103 -7.74 5.56 -6.73
CA TRP A 103 -6.77 4.50 -7.04
C TRP A 103 -5.99 4.82 -8.32
N THR A 104 -6.68 5.30 -9.35
CA THR A 104 -6.11 5.63 -10.65
C THR A 104 -5.07 6.75 -10.53
N ARG A 105 -3.79 6.42 -10.77
CA ARG A 105 -2.66 7.35 -10.58
C ARG A 105 -2.70 8.57 -11.50
N VAL A 106 -3.17 8.42 -12.74
CA VAL A 106 -3.27 9.55 -13.68
C VAL A 106 -4.31 10.60 -13.26
N ILE A 107 -5.28 10.23 -12.42
CA ILE A 107 -6.22 11.17 -11.81
C ILE A 107 -5.57 11.83 -10.58
N ARG A 108 -4.94 11.04 -9.73
CA ARG A 108 -4.36 11.48 -8.45
C ARG A 108 -3.12 12.32 -8.64
N SER A 109 -2.26 11.94 -9.57
CA SER A 109 -0.96 12.55 -9.85
C SER A 109 -0.67 12.54 -11.35
N PRO A 110 -1.36 13.35 -12.15
CA PRO A 110 -1.30 13.29 -13.62
C PRO A 110 0.09 13.55 -14.20
N GLY A 111 0.96 14.22 -13.47
CA GLY A 111 2.38 14.39 -13.81
C GLY A 111 3.27 13.19 -13.44
N GLY A 112 2.70 12.11 -12.90
CA GLY A 112 3.41 10.91 -12.47
C GLY A 112 4.03 11.05 -11.08
N GLY A 113 5.09 10.28 -10.83
CA GLY A 113 5.81 10.19 -9.57
C GLY A 113 5.34 9.02 -8.70
N ASP A 114 6.14 8.71 -7.70
CA ASP A 114 5.97 7.52 -6.87
C ASP A 114 4.87 7.65 -5.81
N ASN A 115 4.42 8.88 -5.53
CA ASN A 115 3.40 9.20 -4.54
C ASN A 115 3.74 8.67 -3.13
N LEU A 116 4.92 9.00 -2.60
CA LEU A 116 5.31 8.61 -1.24
C LEU A 116 4.34 9.18 -0.19
N PHE A 117 3.97 8.36 0.81
CA PHE A 117 4.40 6.99 1.07
C PHE A 117 3.30 5.95 0.79
N LEU A 118 2.52 6.10 -0.28
CA LEU A 118 1.52 5.07 -0.63
C LEU A 118 2.18 3.71 -0.79
N SER A 119 1.46 2.65 -0.40
CA SER A 119 1.88 1.26 -0.61
C SER A 119 3.30 0.98 -0.12
N SER A 120 3.65 1.52 1.05
CA SER A 120 4.99 1.45 1.64
C SER A 120 4.98 0.79 3.00
N ILE A 121 6.12 0.20 3.37
CA ILE A 121 6.48 -0.10 4.74
C ILE A 121 7.35 1.07 5.22
N VAL A 122 7.02 1.65 6.37
CA VAL A 122 7.77 2.76 6.96
C VAL A 122 8.21 2.37 8.37
N ALA A 123 9.49 2.55 8.66
CA ALA A 123 10.06 2.38 9.99
C ALA A 123 10.23 3.72 10.68
N LEU A 124 9.60 3.86 11.83
CA LEU A 124 9.64 5.06 12.64
C LEU A 124 10.35 4.77 13.97
N ASP A 125 11.08 5.71 14.48
CA ASP A 125 11.51 5.68 15.89
C ASP A 125 10.26 5.66 16.77
N ALA A 126 10.17 4.68 17.67
CA ALA A 126 8.96 4.48 18.46
C ALA A 126 8.73 5.58 19.50
N ASP A 127 9.77 6.31 19.89
CA ASP A 127 9.69 7.38 20.89
C ASP A 127 9.37 8.73 20.26
N THR A 128 9.96 9.05 19.11
CA THR A 128 9.87 10.37 18.47
C THR A 128 8.91 10.43 17.28
N GLY A 129 8.69 9.29 16.61
CA GLY A 129 7.93 9.22 15.35
C GLY A 129 8.71 9.69 14.14
N GLU A 130 10.01 9.97 14.27
CA GLU A 130 10.90 10.27 13.15
C GLU A 130 11.11 9.04 12.28
N MET A 131 11.21 9.23 10.97
CA MET A 131 11.38 8.13 10.02
C MET A 131 12.85 7.70 9.97
N ASN A 132 13.11 6.41 10.21
CA ASN A 132 14.43 5.82 10.04
C ASN A 132 14.67 5.38 8.60
N TRP A 133 13.69 4.69 7.99
CA TRP A 133 13.71 4.25 6.61
C TRP A 133 12.30 3.94 6.10
N TYR A 134 12.18 3.79 4.79
CA TYR A 134 10.98 3.27 4.13
C TYR A 134 11.34 2.36 2.97
N TYR A 135 10.41 1.46 2.64
CA TYR A 135 10.45 0.66 1.42
C TYR A 135 9.09 0.70 0.73
N GLN A 136 9.04 1.14 -0.52
CA GLN A 136 7.79 1.25 -1.27
C GLN A 136 7.57 0.01 -2.14
N THR A 137 6.58 -0.81 -1.81
CA THR A 137 6.28 -2.08 -2.49
C THR A 137 5.65 -1.87 -3.87
N THR A 138 4.94 -0.75 -4.05
CA THR A 138 4.26 -0.42 -5.31
C THR A 138 4.35 1.09 -5.56
N PRO A 139 5.46 1.59 -6.15
CA PRO A 139 5.60 3.00 -6.51
C PRO A 139 4.50 3.44 -7.48
N GLY A 140 3.88 4.59 -7.21
CA GLY A 140 2.78 5.11 -8.03
C GLY A 140 1.60 4.14 -8.17
N ASP A 141 1.25 3.45 -7.09
CA ASP A 141 0.16 2.44 -7.08
C ASP A 141 -1.07 2.88 -7.89
N ASN A 142 -1.60 1.96 -8.68
CA ASN A 142 -2.70 2.17 -9.62
C ASN A 142 -3.85 1.16 -9.44
N TRP A 143 -3.71 0.19 -8.53
CA TRP A 143 -4.54 -1.01 -8.43
C TRP A 143 -5.14 -1.24 -7.04
N ASP A 144 -5.08 -0.25 -6.15
CA ASP A 144 -5.45 -0.40 -4.73
C ASP A 144 -4.52 -1.36 -3.98
N TYR A 145 -3.26 -1.45 -4.39
CA TYR A 145 -2.30 -2.23 -3.64
C TYR A 145 -1.87 -1.49 -2.38
N THR A 146 -1.93 -2.19 -1.29
CA THR A 146 -1.58 -1.67 0.02
C THR A 146 -0.43 -2.47 0.62
N ALA A 147 0.39 -1.86 1.44
CA ALA A 147 1.42 -2.53 2.24
C ALA A 147 1.00 -2.67 3.71
N VAL A 148 -0.30 -2.68 3.99
CA VAL A 148 -0.85 -2.77 5.35
C VAL A 148 -1.11 -4.21 5.80
N GLN A 149 -0.80 -5.19 4.97
CA GLN A 149 -0.93 -6.61 5.31
C GLN A 149 -0.01 -6.95 6.48
N ASP A 150 -0.31 -8.06 7.13
CA ASP A 150 0.42 -8.50 8.31
C ASP A 150 1.94 -8.54 8.07
N MET A 151 2.70 -8.10 9.06
CA MET A 151 4.16 -8.14 9.05
C MET A 151 4.66 -9.05 10.17
N ALA A 152 5.63 -9.91 9.85
CA ALA A 152 6.31 -10.74 10.84
C ALA A 152 7.78 -10.36 10.93
N LEU A 153 8.32 -10.37 12.15
CA LEU A 153 9.73 -10.18 12.42
C LEU A 153 10.36 -11.54 12.66
N ALA A 154 11.49 -11.80 12.04
CA ALA A 154 12.22 -13.08 12.16
C ALA A 154 13.73 -12.85 12.15
N GLU A 155 14.48 -13.88 12.54
CA GLU A 155 15.91 -13.97 12.34
C GLU A 155 16.21 -15.14 11.38
N LEU A 156 16.81 -14.82 10.24
CA LEU A 156 17.10 -15.80 9.20
C LEU A 156 18.58 -15.81 8.88
N GLU A 157 19.10 -16.96 8.47
CA GLU A 157 20.42 -17.06 7.86
C GLU A 157 20.28 -16.82 6.35
N ILE A 158 20.83 -15.72 5.86
CA ILE A 158 20.82 -15.37 4.44
C ILE A 158 22.27 -15.26 3.97
N GLU A 159 22.64 -16.05 2.96
CA GLU A 159 24.01 -16.13 2.44
C GLU A 159 25.07 -16.41 3.52
N GLY A 160 24.74 -17.26 4.50
CA GLY A 160 25.61 -17.62 5.61
C GLY A 160 25.79 -16.54 6.67
N LYS A 161 24.94 -15.52 6.69
CA LYS A 161 24.95 -14.44 7.68
C LYS A 161 23.60 -14.38 8.41
N PRO A 162 23.60 -14.22 9.73
CA PRO A 162 22.36 -13.95 10.46
C PRO A 162 21.86 -12.55 10.10
N ARG A 163 20.58 -12.46 9.72
CA ARG A 163 19.87 -11.21 9.39
C ARG A 163 18.60 -11.10 10.20
N LYS A 164 18.35 -9.94 10.78
CA LYS A 164 17.07 -9.60 11.39
C LYS A 164 16.17 -9.04 10.28
N VAL A 165 15.09 -9.76 9.98
CA VAL A 165 14.28 -9.46 8.81
C VAL A 165 12.83 -9.14 9.16
N LEU A 166 12.23 -8.30 8.33
CA LEU A 166 10.80 -8.06 8.26
C LEU A 166 10.26 -8.80 7.04
N LEU A 167 9.21 -9.59 7.27
CA LEU A 167 8.54 -10.39 6.26
C LEU A 167 7.15 -9.82 5.99
N GLN A 168 6.79 -9.60 4.72
CA GLN A 168 5.46 -9.17 4.34
C GLN A 168 5.01 -9.75 3.00
N ALA A 169 3.73 -10.13 2.92
CA ALA A 169 3.04 -10.53 1.70
C ALA A 169 1.90 -9.52 1.40
N PRO A 170 2.18 -8.35 0.79
CA PRO A 170 1.15 -7.35 0.51
C PRO A 170 0.23 -7.77 -0.64
N LYS A 171 -0.80 -6.95 -0.91
CA LYS A 171 -1.79 -7.17 -1.97
C LYS A 171 -1.19 -7.43 -3.36
N ASN A 172 -0.04 -6.85 -3.66
CA ASN A 172 0.58 -6.83 -4.97
C ASN A 172 1.10 -8.19 -5.48
N GLY A 173 1.10 -9.23 -4.62
CA GLY A 173 1.42 -10.60 -4.98
C GLY A 173 2.90 -11.00 -4.84
N PHE A 174 3.77 -10.12 -4.37
CA PHE A 174 5.16 -10.41 -4.05
C PHE A 174 5.35 -10.57 -2.53
N PHE A 175 6.15 -11.55 -2.13
CA PHE A 175 6.59 -11.74 -0.75
C PHE A 175 7.94 -11.06 -0.57
N TYR A 176 7.99 -10.11 0.34
CA TYR A 176 9.17 -9.28 0.61
C TYR A 176 9.90 -9.74 1.87
N VAL A 177 11.23 -9.72 1.79
CA VAL A 177 12.15 -9.91 2.90
C VAL A 177 13.03 -8.65 2.97
N LEU A 178 12.86 -7.86 4.02
CA LEU A 178 13.62 -6.61 4.23
C LEU A 178 14.53 -6.75 5.45
N ASP A 179 15.73 -6.17 5.40
CA ASP A 179 16.56 -6.00 6.60
C ASP A 179 15.90 -4.97 7.53
N ARG A 180 15.77 -5.30 8.81
CA ARG A 180 15.11 -4.45 9.79
C ARG A 180 15.92 -3.20 10.17
N SER A 181 17.23 -3.23 9.94
CA SER A 181 18.12 -2.12 10.32
C SER A 181 18.00 -0.90 9.41
N ASP A 182 17.77 -1.11 8.10
CA ASP A 182 17.86 -0.05 7.10
C ASP A 182 16.84 -0.15 5.95
N GLY A 183 16.03 -1.22 5.93
CA GLY A 183 15.03 -1.46 4.89
C GLY A 183 15.59 -2.02 3.58
N GLU A 184 16.85 -2.53 3.58
CA GLU A 184 17.44 -3.21 2.41
C GLU A 184 16.54 -4.34 1.93
N LEU A 185 16.23 -4.36 0.63
CA LEU A 185 15.51 -5.47 0.02
C LEU A 185 16.44 -6.67 -0.15
N LEU A 186 16.17 -7.74 0.59
CA LEU A 186 16.94 -8.99 0.52
C LEU A 186 16.33 -10.00 -0.45
N ALA A 187 15.00 -10.02 -0.56
CA ALA A 187 14.29 -10.86 -1.52
C ALA A 187 12.88 -10.32 -1.80
N ALA A 188 12.41 -10.55 -3.03
CA ALA A 188 11.02 -10.30 -3.42
C ALA A 188 10.60 -11.35 -4.47
N ASN A 189 9.77 -12.30 -4.06
CA ASN A 189 9.34 -13.39 -4.92
C ASN A 189 7.81 -13.42 -5.04
N PRO A 190 7.25 -13.71 -6.23
CA PRO A 190 5.80 -13.86 -6.36
C PRO A 190 5.33 -15.08 -5.56
N TYR A 191 4.26 -14.91 -4.77
CA TYR A 191 3.60 -16.00 -4.03
C TYR A 191 2.21 -16.33 -4.61
N ALA A 192 1.76 -15.58 -5.60
CA ALA A 192 0.51 -15.74 -6.32
C ALA A 192 0.70 -15.36 -7.80
N THR A 193 -0.37 -15.46 -8.59
CA THR A 193 -0.35 -15.01 -9.98
C THR A 193 -0.23 -13.48 -10.05
N VAL A 194 0.83 -12.97 -10.66
CA VAL A 194 1.09 -11.54 -10.85
C VAL A 194 1.16 -11.23 -12.33
N THR A 195 0.36 -10.25 -12.79
CA THR A 195 0.36 -9.81 -14.19
C THR A 195 0.79 -8.35 -14.35
N TRP A 196 0.58 -7.51 -13.33
CA TRP A 196 0.88 -6.07 -13.36
C TRP A 196 2.39 -5.76 -13.41
N ALA A 197 3.23 -6.69 -12.94
CA ALA A 197 4.69 -6.61 -12.98
C ALA A 197 5.29 -7.97 -13.33
N THR A 198 6.48 -7.97 -13.91
CA THR A 198 7.21 -9.20 -14.25
C THR A 198 8.03 -9.74 -13.07
N HIS A 199 8.66 -8.87 -12.32
CA HIS A 199 9.49 -9.16 -11.14
C HIS A 199 9.77 -7.88 -10.36
N VAL A 200 10.40 -8.00 -9.21
CA VAL A 200 11.02 -6.89 -8.49
C VAL A 200 12.52 -6.94 -8.75
N ASP A 201 13.07 -5.87 -9.27
CA ASP A 201 14.51 -5.72 -9.49
C ASP A 201 15.21 -5.51 -8.13
N LEU A 202 16.09 -6.43 -7.75
CA LEU A 202 16.75 -6.40 -6.44
C LEU A 202 17.83 -5.31 -6.34
N GLU A 203 18.37 -4.82 -7.47
CA GLU A 203 19.38 -3.74 -7.44
C GLU A 203 18.71 -2.38 -7.15
N THR A 204 17.54 -2.16 -7.71
CA THR A 204 16.78 -0.90 -7.54
C THR A 204 15.73 -0.97 -6.45
N GLY A 205 15.35 -2.17 -6.01
CA GLY A 205 14.25 -2.41 -5.10
C GLY A 205 12.86 -2.15 -5.73
N ARG A 206 12.76 -2.00 -7.05
CA ARG A 206 11.54 -1.56 -7.73
C ARG A 206 10.90 -2.67 -8.55
N PRO A 207 9.55 -2.77 -8.56
CA PRO A 207 8.86 -3.66 -9.48
C PRO A 207 9.04 -3.18 -10.92
N VAL A 208 9.26 -4.14 -11.84
CA VAL A 208 9.27 -3.89 -13.28
C VAL A 208 7.84 -4.07 -13.79
N GLU A 209 7.12 -2.95 -13.90
CA GLU A 209 5.72 -2.93 -14.33
C GLU A 209 5.57 -3.49 -15.75
N ASN A 210 4.43 -4.14 -16.01
CA ASN A 210 4.03 -4.56 -17.35
C ASN A 210 3.24 -3.44 -18.02
N PRO A 211 3.80 -2.72 -19.00
CA PRO A 211 3.14 -1.57 -19.62
C PRO A 211 1.88 -1.96 -20.43
N GLU A 212 1.73 -3.23 -20.80
CA GLU A 212 0.53 -3.71 -21.51
C GLU A 212 -0.71 -3.71 -20.60
N LEU A 213 -0.52 -3.62 -19.27
CA LEU A 213 -1.60 -3.58 -18.30
C LEU A 213 -1.92 -2.17 -17.78
N ASP A 214 -1.40 -1.15 -18.44
CA ASP A 214 -1.90 0.22 -18.24
C ASP A 214 -3.34 0.31 -18.78
N TYR A 215 -4.26 0.67 -17.90
CA TYR A 215 -5.70 0.78 -18.20
C TYR A 215 -6.17 2.22 -18.41
N SER A 216 -5.25 3.16 -18.56
CA SER A 216 -5.57 4.59 -18.73
C SER A 216 -6.37 4.88 -19.99
N GLU A 217 -6.10 4.15 -21.08
CA GLU A 217 -6.82 4.28 -22.35
C GLU A 217 -7.93 3.22 -22.51
N LYS A 218 -7.60 1.97 -22.23
CA LYS A 218 -8.49 0.81 -22.43
C LYS A 218 -8.44 -0.10 -21.22
N GLY A 219 -9.60 -0.53 -20.75
CA GLY A 219 -9.72 -1.46 -19.63
C GLY A 219 -8.91 -2.73 -19.77
N LYS A 220 -8.40 -3.23 -18.66
CA LYS A 220 -7.50 -4.40 -18.57
C LYS A 220 -7.89 -5.32 -17.43
N TRP A 221 -7.77 -6.63 -17.67
CA TRP A 221 -7.78 -7.62 -16.61
C TRP A 221 -6.41 -7.67 -15.93
N VAL A 222 -6.40 -7.46 -14.61
CA VAL A 222 -5.17 -7.43 -13.81
C VAL A 222 -5.27 -8.41 -12.63
N LEU A 223 -4.20 -9.14 -12.40
CA LEU A 223 -3.97 -9.98 -11.21
C LEU A 223 -2.73 -9.50 -10.46
N PRO A 224 -2.83 -9.42 -9.14
CA PRO A 224 -4.03 -9.48 -8.31
C PRO A 224 -4.97 -8.30 -8.58
N GLY A 225 -6.27 -8.47 -8.30
CA GLY A 225 -7.21 -7.37 -8.23
C GLY A 225 -7.10 -6.61 -6.88
N PRO A 226 -8.01 -5.67 -6.59
CA PRO A 226 -7.92 -4.80 -5.42
C PRO A 226 -8.16 -5.51 -4.08
N LEU A 227 -8.71 -6.71 -4.08
CA LEU A 227 -8.75 -7.54 -2.88
C LEU A 227 -7.37 -8.13 -2.52
N GLY A 228 -6.41 -8.06 -3.47
CA GLY A 228 -5.04 -8.50 -3.29
C GLY A 228 -4.87 -10.02 -3.42
N ALA A 229 -3.64 -10.45 -3.64
CA ALA A 229 -3.26 -11.87 -3.51
C ALA A 229 -3.29 -12.32 -2.04
N HIS A 230 -3.12 -11.41 -1.12
CA HIS A 230 -3.29 -11.53 0.33
C HIS A 230 -3.86 -10.22 0.85
N ASN A 231 -4.66 -10.26 1.93
CA ASN A 231 -5.26 -9.08 2.51
C ASN A 231 -4.98 -9.00 4.04
N TRP A 232 -5.95 -8.56 4.83
CA TRP A 232 -5.82 -8.31 6.27
C TRP A 232 -5.66 -9.59 7.13
N GLN A 233 -5.91 -10.76 6.59
CA GLN A 233 -5.76 -12.03 7.30
C GLN A 233 -4.29 -12.22 7.72
N ALA A 234 -4.07 -12.68 8.96
CA ALA A 234 -2.72 -12.87 9.45
C ALA A 234 -2.00 -14.01 8.70
N MET A 235 -0.72 -13.81 8.42
CA MET A 235 0.19 -14.89 8.02
C MET A 235 0.83 -15.52 9.27
N SER A 236 1.47 -16.67 9.10
CA SER A 236 2.16 -17.38 10.18
C SER A 236 3.56 -17.78 9.73
N VAL A 237 4.51 -17.66 10.64
CA VAL A 237 5.92 -18.00 10.40
C VAL A 237 6.32 -19.15 11.33
N ASP A 238 6.89 -20.20 10.76
CA ASP A 238 7.55 -21.29 11.49
C ASP A 238 9.06 -21.20 11.22
N GLU A 239 9.77 -20.53 12.09
CA GLU A 239 11.23 -20.34 11.97
C GLU A 239 11.99 -21.67 12.02
N ALA A 240 11.51 -22.64 12.79
CA ALA A 240 12.16 -23.94 12.93
C ALA A 240 12.06 -24.78 11.63
N ALA A 241 10.94 -24.66 10.93
CA ALA A 241 10.74 -25.30 9.63
C ALA A 241 11.23 -24.44 8.44
N GLY A 242 11.52 -23.15 8.66
CA GLY A 242 11.84 -22.20 7.60
C GLY A 242 10.67 -21.92 6.66
N LEU A 243 9.44 -21.91 7.18
CA LEU A 243 8.22 -21.81 6.38
C LEU A 243 7.39 -20.60 6.78
N VAL A 244 6.78 -19.97 5.77
CA VAL A 244 5.75 -18.93 5.95
C VAL A 244 4.45 -19.42 5.34
N TYR A 245 3.36 -19.33 6.09
CA TYR A 245 2.02 -19.68 5.64
C TYR A 245 1.23 -18.41 5.35
N ILE A 246 0.82 -18.24 4.09
CA ILE A 246 0.13 -17.05 3.60
C ILE A 246 -1.26 -17.47 3.12
N PRO A 247 -2.36 -16.89 3.64
CA PRO A 247 -3.71 -17.09 3.11
C PRO A 247 -3.87 -16.35 1.78
N ALA A 248 -3.42 -17.00 0.71
CA ALA A 248 -3.38 -16.43 -0.63
C ALA A 248 -4.65 -16.70 -1.44
N GLN A 249 -4.94 -15.81 -2.40
CA GLN A 249 -6.06 -15.91 -3.33
C GLN A 249 -5.68 -15.38 -4.71
N ASP A 250 -6.26 -15.94 -5.77
CA ASP A 250 -6.20 -15.41 -7.13
C ASP A 250 -7.53 -14.74 -7.49
N ASN A 251 -7.54 -13.41 -7.48
CA ASN A 251 -8.72 -12.58 -7.63
C ASN A 251 -8.45 -11.50 -8.69
N PRO A 252 -8.84 -11.69 -9.96
CA PRO A 252 -8.68 -10.68 -10.99
C PRO A 252 -9.74 -9.57 -10.85
N LEU A 253 -9.40 -8.37 -11.33
CA LEU A 253 -10.39 -7.34 -11.62
C LEU A 253 -10.16 -6.77 -13.03
N PHE A 254 -11.25 -6.41 -13.69
CA PHE A 254 -11.21 -5.58 -14.89
C PHE A 254 -11.14 -4.11 -14.47
N PHE A 255 -9.94 -3.54 -14.58
CA PHE A 255 -9.73 -2.11 -14.31
C PHE A 255 -10.06 -1.33 -15.57
N ASP A 256 -10.91 -0.34 -15.46
CA ASP A 256 -11.20 0.64 -16.50
C ASP A 256 -11.35 2.01 -15.85
N MET A 257 -10.68 3.00 -16.39
CA MET A 257 -10.68 4.35 -15.83
C MET A 257 -12.02 5.03 -16.02
N ALA A 258 -12.43 5.85 -15.03
CA ALA A 258 -13.69 6.57 -15.05
C ALA A 258 -13.92 7.33 -16.36
N SER A 259 -15.08 7.08 -17.00
CA SER A 259 -15.46 7.68 -18.29
C SER A 259 -15.47 9.21 -18.22
N GLU A 260 -15.93 9.79 -17.11
CA GLU A 260 -15.94 11.24 -16.89
C GLU A 260 -14.53 11.86 -17.03
N TRP A 261 -13.50 11.19 -16.48
CA TRP A 261 -12.12 11.64 -16.62
C TRP A 261 -11.64 11.52 -18.08
N LYS A 262 -11.91 10.41 -18.75
CA LYS A 262 -11.52 10.21 -20.15
C LYS A 262 -12.11 11.27 -21.09
N GLU A 263 -13.33 11.71 -20.79
CA GLU A 263 -14.06 12.68 -21.64
C GLU A 263 -13.70 14.14 -21.32
N THR A 264 -13.46 14.47 -20.05
CA THR A 264 -13.39 15.87 -19.60
C THR A 264 -12.04 16.26 -19.01
N GLY A 265 -11.19 15.29 -18.64
CA GLY A 265 -9.97 15.52 -17.86
C GLY A 265 -10.25 16.01 -16.42
N VAL A 266 -11.50 15.87 -15.95
CA VAL A 266 -11.91 16.32 -14.62
C VAL A 266 -12.47 15.14 -13.85
N TYR A 267 -11.98 14.90 -12.65
CA TYR A 267 -12.53 13.94 -11.70
C TYR A 267 -13.26 14.67 -10.57
N LYS A 268 -14.53 14.36 -10.39
CA LYS A 268 -15.32 14.93 -9.30
C LYS A 268 -15.35 13.96 -8.13
N HIS A 269 -14.63 14.32 -7.07
CA HIS A 269 -14.72 13.61 -5.80
C HIS A 269 -16.17 13.65 -5.26
N LYS A 270 -16.70 12.47 -4.95
CA LYS A 270 -18.07 12.32 -4.39
C LYS A 270 -17.96 12.24 -2.88
N PRO A 271 -18.44 13.26 -2.13
CA PRO A 271 -18.49 13.17 -0.66
C PRO A 271 -19.25 11.92 -0.22
N LYS A 272 -18.66 11.12 0.67
CA LYS A 272 -19.21 9.82 1.13
C LYS A 272 -19.40 8.79 0.01
N GLY A 273 -18.75 8.97 -1.13
CA GLY A 273 -18.72 8.02 -2.24
C GLY A 273 -17.44 7.19 -2.22
N TRP A 274 -17.47 6.06 -2.89
CA TRP A 274 -16.28 5.23 -3.08
C TRP A 274 -15.46 5.77 -4.26
N ASN A 275 -14.48 6.63 -3.95
CA ASN A 275 -13.71 7.40 -4.93
C ASN A 275 -12.50 6.61 -5.45
N THR A 276 -12.74 5.63 -6.29
CA THR A 276 -11.69 4.77 -6.85
C THR A 276 -11.05 5.33 -8.12
N GLY A 277 -11.78 6.16 -8.86
CA GLY A 277 -11.35 6.60 -10.20
C GLY A 277 -11.64 5.57 -11.29
N LEU A 278 -12.38 4.49 -10.97
CA LEU A 278 -12.73 3.42 -11.91
C LEU A 278 -14.19 3.52 -12.39
N GLU A 279 -14.42 2.92 -13.56
CA GLU A 279 -15.74 2.74 -14.16
C GLU A 279 -16.28 1.33 -13.88
N PHE A 280 -17.11 1.20 -12.84
CA PHE A 280 -17.70 -0.09 -12.48
C PHE A 280 -18.94 -0.46 -13.32
N GLY A 281 -19.58 0.51 -13.99
CA GLY A 281 -20.78 0.26 -14.78
C GLY A 281 -20.58 -0.70 -15.95
N ARG A 282 -19.37 -0.77 -16.47
CA ARG A 282 -19.00 -1.70 -17.57
C ARG A 282 -18.59 -3.08 -17.08
N LEU A 283 -18.22 -3.24 -15.82
CA LEU A 283 -17.72 -4.52 -15.29
C LEU A 283 -18.72 -5.66 -15.51
N ALA A 284 -19.99 -5.42 -15.22
CA ALA A 284 -21.03 -6.43 -15.41
C ALA A 284 -21.15 -6.85 -16.88
N GLN A 285 -21.09 -5.90 -17.83
CA GLN A 285 -21.14 -6.21 -19.27
C GLN A 285 -19.92 -7.00 -19.71
N VAL A 286 -18.73 -6.59 -19.28
CA VAL A 286 -17.47 -7.29 -19.62
C VAL A 286 -17.48 -8.73 -19.08
N ILE A 287 -18.01 -8.95 -17.88
CA ILE A 287 -18.16 -10.31 -17.32
C ILE A 287 -19.11 -11.14 -18.18
N LEU A 288 -20.26 -10.57 -18.58
CA LEU A 288 -21.25 -11.27 -19.41
C LEU A 288 -20.67 -11.60 -20.80
N ASP A 289 -19.95 -10.67 -21.42
CA ASP A 289 -19.31 -10.87 -22.72
C ASP A 289 -18.25 -11.99 -22.65
N ASN A 290 -17.40 -11.98 -21.61
CA ASN A 290 -16.41 -13.05 -21.42
C ASN A 290 -17.04 -14.42 -21.14
N ILE A 291 -18.16 -14.48 -20.42
CA ILE A 291 -18.90 -15.74 -20.22
C ILE A 291 -19.48 -16.25 -21.55
N ALA A 292 -19.98 -15.34 -22.39
CA ALA A 292 -20.53 -15.71 -23.68
C ALA A 292 -19.47 -16.21 -24.71
N GLU A 293 -18.22 -15.76 -24.55
CA GLU A 293 -17.09 -16.17 -25.41
C GLU A 293 -16.43 -17.48 -24.95
N GLN A 294 -16.73 -17.99 -23.76
CA GLN A 294 -16.20 -19.27 -23.32
C GLN A 294 -16.80 -20.42 -24.15
N PRO A 295 -15.98 -21.31 -24.72
CA PRO A 295 -16.50 -22.47 -25.42
C PRO A 295 -17.30 -23.33 -24.43
N THR A 296 -18.55 -23.63 -24.79
CA THR A 296 -19.41 -24.55 -24.05
C THR A 296 -18.64 -25.86 -23.79
N PRO A 297 -18.59 -26.37 -22.56
CA PRO A 297 -17.97 -27.66 -22.30
C PRO A 297 -18.61 -28.69 -23.25
N ARG A 298 -17.79 -29.36 -24.04
CA ARG A 298 -18.28 -30.46 -24.89
C ARG A 298 -18.79 -31.57 -23.96
N SER A 299 -20.07 -31.84 -24.01
CA SER A 299 -20.75 -32.95 -23.34
C SER A 299 -20.14 -34.30 -23.69
#